data_41b586c2606c99892c352879c7a27207
#
_entry.id   41b586c2606c99892c352879c7a27207
#
_cell.length_a   1.000
_cell.length_b   1.000
_cell.length_c   1.000
_cell.angle_alpha   90.00
_cell.angle_beta   90.00
_cell.angle_gamma   90.00
#
_symmetry.space_group_name_H-M   'P 1'
#
loop_
_entity.id
_entity.type
_entity.pdbx_description
1 polymer ?
#
loop_
_entity_poly.entity_id
_entity_poly.type
_entity_poly.pdbx_seq_one_letter_code
_entity_poly.pdbx_strand_id
1 'polypeptide(L)'
;MAGVLLALLYTISLGGCGCGFDCNNGNSGNGPAVINLGFSADTIDDVKQVVVEVDSITLVRSAGDDVAIETFTIDELGVVGADSFQVDLLEYPGLNQILVARDLEASAQSYSSVRLEILDDDLNRSYVQQSDDTVRPLNLAGSALSLPGVTLTSGDGTVTITFGLARALQFRESSDDYLLAEDGIRVQDNATSASLTGRVDSALFDTEAPCDEKEDPESGNRIYLYPGIDLNDDQLGDVFTTDSSNDIPDDTVAPYAVATLLEDGLTGAWQYALGFLPAGDYTLAFSCDAGDDDAVDYDGIEIPLPGSQSSELELQEGESDVCDLDTNGSC
;
A
#
# COMPACT_ATOMS: atom_id res chain seq x y z
N MET A 1 -51.45 58.63 -18.94
CA MET A 1 -50.12 59.13 -18.45
C MET A 1 -49.09 58.12 -18.86
N ALA A 2 -48.30 58.50 -19.88
CA ALA A 2 -47.33 57.62 -20.49
C ALA A 2 -45.96 57.74 -19.80
N GLY A 3 -45.41 56.66 -19.33
CA GLY A 3 -44.06 56.57 -18.79
C GLY A 3 -43.12 55.94 -19.80
N VAL A 4 -42.17 56.72 -20.26
CA VAL A 4 -41.15 56.38 -21.26
C VAL A 4 -40.04 55.59 -20.57
N LEU A 5 -39.76 54.40 -21.03
CA LEU A 5 -38.62 53.54 -20.60
C LEU A 5 -37.43 53.85 -21.49
N LEU A 6 -36.37 54.42 -20.91
CA LEU A 6 -35.12 54.75 -21.60
C LEU A 6 -34.18 53.54 -21.51
N ALA A 7 -33.91 52.86 -22.64
CA ALA A 7 -32.95 51.78 -22.70
C ALA A 7 -31.55 52.39 -23.02
N LEU A 8 -30.60 52.17 -22.09
CA LEU A 8 -29.19 52.47 -22.32
C LEU A 8 -28.51 51.27 -23.02
N LEU A 9 -28.12 51.45 -24.26
CA LEU A 9 -27.21 50.52 -24.93
C LEU A 9 -25.77 50.80 -24.48
N TYR A 10 -25.15 49.84 -23.84
CA TYR A 10 -23.70 49.83 -23.64
C TYR A 10 -23.04 49.09 -24.79
N THR A 11 -22.31 49.76 -25.61
CA THR A 11 -21.43 49.20 -26.65
C THR A 11 -20.11 48.81 -26.00
N ILE A 12 -19.84 47.49 -25.88
CA ILE A 12 -18.53 46.96 -25.49
C ILE A 12 -17.66 46.90 -26.73
N SER A 13 -16.64 47.76 -26.80
CA SER A 13 -15.58 47.68 -27.79
C SER A 13 -14.64 46.51 -27.50
N LEU A 14 -14.65 45.50 -28.37
CA LEU A 14 -13.65 44.46 -28.40
C LEU A 14 -12.32 45.02 -28.90
N GLY A 15 -11.44 45.38 -27.99
CA GLY A 15 -10.04 45.66 -28.28
C GLY A 15 -9.32 44.33 -28.52
N GLY A 16 -9.04 44.00 -29.77
CA GLY A 16 -8.16 42.90 -30.13
C GLY A 16 -6.71 43.20 -29.75
N CYS A 17 -6.18 42.55 -28.72
CA CYS A 17 -4.74 42.41 -28.52
C CYS A 17 -4.29 41.16 -29.28
N GLY A 18 -3.74 41.33 -30.45
CA GLY A 18 -2.95 40.28 -31.09
C GLY A 18 -1.62 40.12 -30.38
N CYS A 19 -1.50 39.10 -29.58
CA CYS A 19 -0.22 38.56 -29.16
C CYS A 19 0.03 37.31 -29.99
N GLY A 20 0.88 37.43 -31.01
CA GLY A 20 1.49 36.30 -31.69
C GLY A 20 2.52 35.70 -30.75
N PHE A 21 2.12 34.66 -30.04
CA PHE A 21 3.04 33.69 -29.42
C PHE A 21 2.56 32.33 -29.87
N ASP A 22 3.48 31.58 -30.47
CA ASP A 22 3.30 30.17 -30.80
C ASP A 22 2.93 29.39 -29.56
N CYS A 23 1.64 29.09 -29.37
CA CYS A 23 1.17 28.12 -28.37
C CYS A 23 1.35 26.69 -28.92
N ASN A 24 2.54 26.34 -29.29
CA ASN A 24 2.87 24.98 -29.68
C ASN A 24 4.25 24.61 -29.18
N ASN A 25 4.41 24.66 -27.85
CA ASN A 25 5.46 23.93 -27.18
C ASN A 25 4.73 22.95 -26.20
N GLY A 26 4.59 21.72 -26.66
CA GLY A 26 4.23 20.61 -25.83
C GLY A 26 5.32 20.38 -24.80
N ASN A 27 5.43 21.27 -23.83
CA ASN A 27 6.22 21.08 -22.64
C ASN A 27 5.31 20.39 -21.63
N SER A 28 5.30 19.06 -21.66
CA SER A 28 4.67 18.25 -20.63
C SER A 28 5.28 18.66 -19.28
N GLY A 29 4.56 19.51 -18.58
CA GLY A 29 4.49 19.66 -17.14
C GLY A 29 5.75 19.60 -16.28
N ASN A 30 6.70 20.56 -16.42
CA ASN A 30 7.62 20.86 -15.33
C ASN A 30 7.08 22.03 -14.48
N GLY A 31 5.83 21.93 -14.02
CA GLY A 31 5.27 22.83 -13.02
C GLY A 31 5.76 22.48 -11.62
N PRO A 32 5.60 23.37 -10.62
CA PRO A 32 5.82 22.99 -9.22
C PRO A 32 4.75 21.98 -8.79
N ALA A 33 5.15 21.03 -7.99
CA ALA A 33 4.30 20.14 -7.23
C ALA A 33 4.54 20.41 -5.74
N VAL A 34 3.50 20.36 -4.94
CA VAL A 34 3.59 20.38 -3.47
C VAL A 34 2.99 19.08 -2.98
N ILE A 35 3.79 18.23 -2.36
CA ILE A 35 3.34 16.91 -1.99
C ILE A 35 3.47 16.65 -0.50
N ASN A 36 2.56 15.83 0.01
CA ASN A 36 2.70 15.16 1.29
C ASN A 36 3.21 13.73 1.03
N LEU A 37 4.01 13.21 1.96
CA LEU A 37 4.38 11.80 1.97
C LEU A 37 3.72 11.11 3.15
N GLY A 38 3.06 9.99 2.88
CA GLY A 38 2.40 9.16 3.88
C GLY A 38 3.01 7.78 3.97
N PHE A 39 2.91 7.17 5.15
CA PHE A 39 3.18 5.75 5.39
C PHE A 39 1.89 5.03 5.76
N SER A 40 1.71 3.84 5.23
CA SER A 40 0.64 2.90 5.52
C SER A 40 1.21 1.49 5.54
N ALA A 41 0.48 0.51 6.07
CA ALA A 41 0.86 -0.90 5.99
C ALA A 41 -0.35 -1.79 5.70
N ASP A 42 -0.11 -2.92 5.04
CA ASP A 42 -1.11 -4.00 5.03
C ASP A 42 -1.04 -4.75 6.37
N THR A 43 -2.17 -5.31 6.79
CA THR A 43 -2.26 -6.07 8.05
C THR A 43 -1.52 -7.39 7.95
N ILE A 44 -0.91 -7.84 9.05
CA ILE A 44 -0.19 -9.10 9.17
C ILE A 44 -0.50 -9.76 10.51
N ASP A 45 -0.45 -11.09 10.55
CA ASP A 45 -0.59 -11.90 11.76
C ASP A 45 0.73 -12.00 12.53
N ASP A 46 0.68 -12.59 13.73
CA ASP A 46 1.81 -13.04 14.55
C ASP A 46 2.78 -11.96 15.05
N VAL A 47 2.52 -10.69 14.74
CA VAL A 47 3.28 -9.56 15.26
C VAL A 47 2.38 -8.49 15.86
N LYS A 48 2.86 -7.85 16.94
CA LYS A 48 2.16 -6.75 17.62
C LYS A 48 2.62 -5.38 17.17
N GLN A 49 3.91 -5.28 16.80
CA GLN A 49 4.50 -4.02 16.34
C GLN A 49 5.55 -4.29 15.27
N VAL A 50 5.61 -3.42 14.29
CA VAL A 50 6.69 -3.32 13.31
C VAL A 50 7.19 -1.87 13.33
N VAL A 51 8.21 -1.63 14.12
CA VAL A 51 8.76 -0.28 14.31
C VAL A 51 9.96 -0.07 13.42
N VAL A 52 9.94 1.00 12.64
CA VAL A 52 11.06 1.46 11.82
C VAL A 52 11.51 2.85 12.26
N GLU A 53 12.83 3.07 12.36
CA GLU A 53 13.40 4.41 12.53
C GLU A 53 13.93 4.91 11.19
N VAL A 54 13.24 5.90 10.64
CA VAL A 54 13.55 6.50 9.33
C VAL A 54 14.56 7.62 9.51
N ASP A 55 15.67 7.57 8.75
CA ASP A 55 16.73 8.57 8.71
C ASP A 55 16.54 9.57 7.57
N SER A 56 16.19 9.07 6.37
CA SER A 56 15.94 9.95 5.23
C SER A 56 14.99 9.33 4.20
N ILE A 57 14.33 10.19 3.43
CA ILE A 57 13.50 9.81 2.29
C ILE A 57 13.96 10.63 1.09
N THR A 58 14.34 9.98 -0.01
CA THR A 58 14.81 10.67 -1.22
C THR A 58 14.00 10.26 -2.43
N LEU A 59 13.40 11.25 -3.11
CA LEU A 59 12.82 11.06 -4.44
C LEU A 59 13.94 11.18 -5.47
N VAL A 60 14.31 10.05 -6.09
CA VAL A 60 15.45 9.94 -6.99
C VAL A 60 15.05 10.28 -8.41
N ARG A 61 15.81 11.14 -9.07
CA ARG A 61 15.59 11.53 -10.48
C ARG A 61 16.49 10.74 -11.42
N SER A 62 16.00 10.50 -12.62
CA SER A 62 16.85 9.98 -13.69
C SER A 62 17.86 11.03 -14.20
N ALA A 63 17.58 12.33 -13.99
CA ALA A 63 18.47 13.44 -14.31
C ALA A 63 18.10 14.69 -13.49
N GLY A 64 19.10 15.43 -13.02
CA GLY A 64 18.95 16.60 -12.16
C GLY A 64 19.15 16.25 -10.69
N ASP A 65 18.90 17.22 -9.81
CA ASP A 65 19.09 17.03 -8.36
C ASP A 65 17.90 16.27 -7.76
N ASP A 66 18.16 15.32 -6.88
CA ASP A 66 17.15 14.58 -6.12
C ASP A 66 16.44 15.49 -5.09
N VAL A 67 15.32 15.02 -4.57
CA VAL A 67 14.59 15.70 -3.50
C VAL A 67 14.75 14.87 -2.23
N ALA A 68 15.60 15.32 -1.31
CA ALA A 68 15.86 14.63 -0.05
C ALA A 68 15.12 15.29 1.12
N ILE A 69 14.63 14.46 2.03
CA ILE A 69 14.01 14.84 3.30
C ILE A 69 14.87 14.21 4.40
N GLU A 70 15.56 15.05 5.15
CA GLU A 70 16.50 14.67 6.22
C GLU A 70 16.15 15.32 7.56
N THR A 71 15.01 16.02 7.64
CA THR A 71 14.53 16.65 8.86
C THR A 71 13.01 16.54 8.91
N PHE A 72 12.49 16.03 10.00
CA PHE A 72 11.10 15.65 10.14
C PHE A 72 10.38 16.45 11.20
N THR A 73 9.14 16.83 10.90
CA THR A 73 8.19 17.38 11.87
C THR A 73 6.86 16.65 11.66
N ILE A 74 6.48 15.81 12.63
CA ILE A 74 5.33 14.92 12.56
C ILE A 74 4.55 15.09 13.86
N ASP A 75 3.49 15.90 13.81
CA ASP A 75 2.72 16.29 14.99
C ASP A 75 2.09 15.09 15.71
N GLU A 76 1.62 14.11 14.94
CA GLU A 76 0.99 12.87 15.43
C GLU A 76 1.95 12.03 16.30
N LEU A 77 3.26 12.09 16.01
CA LEU A 77 4.30 11.40 16.76
C LEU A 77 5.02 12.32 17.79
N GLY A 78 4.66 13.60 17.83
CA GLY A 78 5.35 14.57 18.66
C GLY A 78 6.79 14.88 18.24
N VAL A 79 7.14 14.61 16.98
CA VAL A 79 8.45 14.83 16.38
C VAL A 79 8.53 16.26 15.87
N VAL A 80 9.57 17.03 16.25
CA VAL A 80 9.76 18.42 15.83
C VAL A 80 11.21 18.67 15.44
N GLY A 81 11.47 18.85 14.14
CA GLY A 81 12.79 19.19 13.61
C GLY A 81 13.88 18.15 13.94
N ALA A 82 13.51 16.87 13.92
CA ALA A 82 14.43 15.77 14.22
C ALA A 82 15.08 15.22 12.94
N ASP A 83 16.29 14.70 13.07
CA ASP A 83 17.04 14.09 11.95
C ASP A 83 16.55 12.65 11.64
N SER A 84 15.83 12.01 12.57
CA SER A 84 15.18 10.72 12.37
C SER A 84 13.87 10.65 13.15
N PHE A 85 13.01 9.68 12.83
CA PHE A 85 11.78 9.39 13.61
C PHE A 85 11.46 7.90 13.61
N GLN A 86 10.85 7.42 14.69
CA GLN A 86 10.29 6.08 14.77
C GLN A 86 8.80 6.09 14.48
N VAL A 87 8.32 5.06 13.80
CA VAL A 87 6.91 4.81 13.56
C VAL A 87 6.61 3.32 13.67
N ASP A 88 5.53 2.96 14.35
CA ASP A 88 4.95 1.63 14.29
C ASP A 88 4.02 1.55 13.09
N LEU A 89 4.39 0.74 12.11
CA LEU A 89 3.66 0.61 10.86
C LEU A 89 2.26 0.02 11.07
N LEU A 90 2.08 -0.83 12.09
CA LEU A 90 0.80 -1.47 12.38
C LEU A 90 -0.25 -0.53 13.01
N GLU A 91 0.12 0.68 13.41
CA GLU A 91 -0.84 1.71 13.81
C GLU A 91 -1.57 2.36 12.61
N TYR A 92 -1.10 2.12 11.38
CA TYR A 92 -1.64 2.73 10.15
C TYR A 92 -2.04 1.68 9.10
N PRO A 93 -2.94 0.74 9.43
CA PRO A 93 -3.29 -0.37 8.55
C PRO A 93 -4.25 0.02 7.44
N GLY A 94 -4.14 -0.64 6.30
CA GLY A 94 -5.08 -0.61 5.17
C GLY A 94 -5.24 0.78 4.57
N LEU A 95 -6.36 1.44 4.84
CA LEU A 95 -6.66 2.79 4.33
C LEU A 95 -6.08 3.92 5.18
N ASN A 96 -5.57 3.61 6.36
CA ASN A 96 -4.99 4.61 7.25
C ASN A 96 -3.56 4.93 6.83
N GLN A 97 -3.17 6.18 7.03
CA GLN A 97 -1.80 6.62 6.81
C GLN A 97 -1.38 7.70 7.81
N ILE A 98 -0.10 7.76 8.11
CA ILE A 98 0.53 8.90 8.79
C ILE A 98 1.31 9.74 7.78
N LEU A 99 1.14 11.05 7.82
CA LEU A 99 1.93 11.96 6.97
C LEU A 99 3.28 12.24 7.63
N VAL A 100 4.34 11.68 7.05
CA VAL A 100 5.72 11.80 7.53
C VAL A 100 6.46 13.02 6.98
N ALA A 101 5.97 13.59 5.86
CA ALA A 101 6.39 14.90 5.36
C ALA A 101 5.18 15.63 4.79
N ARG A 102 5.15 16.94 4.97
CA ARG A 102 4.08 17.82 4.51
C ARG A 102 4.66 18.97 3.70
N ASP A 103 3.88 19.45 2.74
CA ASP A 103 4.20 20.62 1.91
C ASP A 103 5.60 20.57 1.27
N LEU A 104 6.04 19.37 0.86
CA LEU A 104 7.32 19.17 0.18
C LEU A 104 7.27 19.77 -1.22
N GLU A 105 8.13 20.77 -1.47
CA GLU A 105 8.29 21.35 -2.80
C GLU A 105 9.06 20.39 -3.72
N ALA A 106 8.45 20.00 -4.82
CA ALA A 106 9.01 19.11 -5.82
C ALA A 106 8.71 19.62 -7.23
N SER A 107 9.25 18.97 -8.25
CA SER A 107 8.86 19.23 -9.65
C SER A 107 7.87 18.18 -10.12
N ALA A 108 6.86 18.60 -10.88
CA ALA A 108 5.94 17.68 -11.53
C ALA A 108 6.67 16.90 -12.63
N GLN A 109 7.05 15.68 -12.34
CA GLN A 109 7.77 14.78 -13.25
C GLN A 109 7.81 13.36 -12.68
N SER A 110 8.35 12.42 -13.46
CA SER A 110 8.61 11.06 -12.98
C SER A 110 9.91 11.02 -12.17
N TYR A 111 9.84 10.41 -11.01
CA TYR A 111 10.98 10.01 -10.19
C TYR A 111 11.19 8.50 -10.40
N SER A 112 12.43 8.10 -10.62
CA SER A 112 12.76 6.72 -11.01
C SER A 112 12.66 5.74 -9.84
N SER A 113 12.87 6.22 -8.62
CA SER A 113 12.71 5.45 -7.38
C SER A 113 12.49 6.37 -6.18
N VAL A 114 12.00 5.79 -5.09
CA VAL A 114 12.01 6.41 -3.77
C VAL A 114 13.01 5.64 -2.91
N ARG A 115 14.04 6.32 -2.42
CA ARG A 115 15.03 5.73 -1.52
C ARG A 115 14.63 6.03 -0.09
N LEU A 116 14.52 4.98 0.72
CA LEU A 116 14.18 5.06 2.13
C LEU A 116 15.34 4.52 2.97
N GLU A 117 15.96 5.38 3.75
CA GLU A 117 17.03 5.01 4.69
C GLU A 117 16.41 4.76 6.07
N ILE A 118 16.68 3.59 6.62
CA ILE A 118 16.17 3.13 7.92
C ILE A 118 17.40 2.82 8.78
N LEU A 119 17.36 3.27 10.02
CA LEU A 119 18.39 2.95 11.01
C LEU A 119 18.07 1.60 11.64
N ASP A 120 18.81 0.60 11.25
CA ASP A 120 18.69 -0.80 11.67
C ASP A 120 19.76 -1.21 12.70
N ASP A 121 19.94 -2.52 12.93
CA ASP A 121 20.96 -3.11 13.83
C ASP A 121 20.84 -2.73 15.33
N ASP A 122 19.77 -2.06 15.78
CA ASP A 122 19.56 -1.67 17.17
C ASP A 122 18.09 -1.82 17.58
N LEU A 123 17.81 -2.63 18.60
CA LEU A 123 16.48 -2.84 19.17
C LEU A 123 15.81 -1.56 19.72
N ASN A 124 16.56 -0.48 19.93
CA ASN A 124 15.99 0.82 20.30
C ASN A 124 15.59 1.66 19.08
N ARG A 125 15.87 1.18 17.86
CA ARG A 125 15.61 1.86 16.58
C ARG A 125 14.55 1.15 15.77
N SER A 126 14.93 0.05 15.10
CA SER A 126 14.03 -0.73 14.27
C SER A 126 13.90 -2.14 14.80
N TYR A 127 12.68 -2.57 15.06
CA TYR A 127 12.40 -3.86 15.66
C TYR A 127 11.01 -4.39 15.31
N VAL A 128 10.83 -5.68 15.49
CA VAL A 128 9.53 -6.36 15.44
C VAL A 128 9.22 -6.93 16.83
N GLN A 129 8.03 -6.66 17.35
CA GLN A 129 7.49 -7.32 18.52
C GLN A 129 6.48 -8.38 18.09
N GLN A 130 6.79 -9.64 18.39
CA GLN A 130 5.93 -10.78 18.09
C GLN A 130 4.74 -10.88 19.06
N SER A 131 3.76 -11.70 18.71
CA SER A 131 2.54 -11.92 19.52
C SER A 131 2.84 -12.48 20.92
N ASP A 132 3.95 -13.17 21.11
CA ASP A 132 4.43 -13.70 22.39
C ASP A 132 5.24 -12.69 23.23
N ASP A 133 5.27 -11.42 22.81
CA ASP A 133 6.07 -10.32 23.38
C ASP A 133 7.59 -10.40 23.14
N THR A 134 8.07 -11.35 22.36
CA THR A 134 9.47 -11.40 21.96
C THR A 134 9.78 -10.23 21.02
N VAL A 135 10.88 -9.52 21.30
CA VAL A 135 11.35 -8.40 20.46
C VAL A 135 12.61 -8.82 19.71
N ARG A 136 12.62 -8.62 18.40
CA ARG A 136 13.74 -8.93 17.51
C ARG A 136 14.17 -7.74 16.69
N PRO A 137 15.46 -7.64 16.32
CA PRO A 137 15.92 -6.58 15.43
C PRO A 137 15.23 -6.67 14.07
N LEU A 138 14.95 -5.51 13.49
CA LEU A 138 14.55 -5.37 12.10
C LEU A 138 15.73 -4.80 11.32
N ASN A 139 16.21 -5.55 10.34
CA ASN A 139 17.38 -5.21 9.55
C ASN A 139 17.01 -4.98 8.07
N LEU A 140 17.90 -4.36 7.32
CA LEU A 140 17.80 -4.22 5.87
C LEU A 140 18.82 -5.13 5.16
N ALA A 141 18.56 -5.51 3.92
CA ALA A 141 19.54 -6.21 3.08
C ALA A 141 20.72 -5.30 2.65
N GLY A 142 20.54 -3.99 2.72
CA GLY A 142 21.51 -2.95 2.35
C GLY A 142 21.43 -1.76 3.29
N SER A 143 21.96 -0.62 2.86
CA SER A 143 21.91 0.63 3.65
C SER A 143 20.62 1.42 3.46
N ALA A 144 19.79 1.06 2.51
CA ALA A 144 18.52 1.71 2.20
C ALA A 144 17.66 0.78 1.35
N LEU A 145 16.34 1.01 1.37
CA LEU A 145 15.38 0.42 0.43
C LEU A 145 15.29 1.29 -0.82
N SER A 146 15.28 0.65 -2.01
CA SER A 146 15.10 1.31 -3.30
C SER A 146 13.72 0.95 -3.85
N LEU A 147 12.73 1.73 -3.46
CA LEU A 147 11.32 1.48 -3.74
C LEU A 147 10.94 1.93 -5.16
N PRO A 148 9.78 1.47 -5.69
CA PRO A 148 9.28 1.93 -6.97
C PRO A 148 9.23 3.45 -7.09
N GLY A 149 9.39 3.95 -8.30
CA GLY A 149 9.27 5.37 -8.60
C GLY A 149 7.83 5.85 -8.65
N VAL A 150 7.65 7.17 -8.65
CA VAL A 150 6.35 7.82 -8.73
C VAL A 150 6.36 8.96 -9.73
N THR A 151 5.24 9.19 -10.40
CA THR A 151 5.06 10.36 -11.27
C THR A 151 4.23 11.40 -10.56
N LEU A 152 4.83 12.55 -10.28
CA LEU A 152 4.14 13.68 -9.65
C LEU A 152 3.50 14.57 -10.71
N THR A 153 2.25 14.96 -10.47
CA THR A 153 1.53 15.97 -11.27
C THR A 153 1.71 17.36 -10.66
N SER A 154 1.46 18.41 -11.45
CA SER A 154 1.52 19.79 -10.94
C SER A 154 0.35 20.07 -9.98
N GLY A 155 0.63 20.81 -8.90
CA GLY A 155 -0.32 21.14 -7.84
C GLY A 155 -0.08 20.37 -6.56
N ASP A 156 -1.08 20.35 -5.70
CA ASP A 156 -1.02 19.68 -4.41
C ASP A 156 -1.39 18.20 -4.55
N GLY A 157 -0.64 17.32 -3.88
CA GLY A 157 -0.87 15.88 -3.92
C GLY A 157 -0.39 15.17 -2.66
N THR A 158 -0.71 13.89 -2.56
CA THR A 158 -0.19 13.00 -1.50
C THR A 158 0.30 11.72 -2.15
N VAL A 159 1.51 11.30 -1.80
CA VAL A 159 2.08 10.03 -2.18
C VAL A 159 2.18 9.15 -0.94
N THR A 160 1.72 7.93 -1.03
CA THR A 160 1.79 6.97 0.08
C THR A 160 2.74 5.84 -0.24
N ILE A 161 3.61 5.55 0.73
CA ILE A 161 4.45 4.36 0.77
C ILE A 161 3.73 3.35 1.64
N THR A 162 3.28 2.24 1.04
CA THR A 162 2.56 1.18 1.75
C THR A 162 3.46 -0.03 1.92
N PHE A 163 3.65 -0.45 3.16
CA PHE A 163 4.43 -1.61 3.52
C PHE A 163 3.52 -2.85 3.49
N GLY A 164 3.61 -3.65 2.43
CA GLY A 164 2.94 -4.94 2.32
C GLY A 164 3.68 -5.98 3.17
N LEU A 165 3.43 -5.97 4.48
CA LEU A 165 4.26 -6.67 5.47
C LEU A 165 4.28 -8.18 5.28
N ALA A 166 3.21 -8.80 4.78
CA ALA A 166 3.20 -10.23 4.48
C ALA A 166 4.28 -10.63 3.47
N ARG A 167 4.71 -9.71 2.60
CA ARG A 167 5.76 -9.93 1.59
C ARG A 167 7.10 -9.29 1.96
N ALA A 168 7.05 -8.15 2.64
CA ALA A 168 8.24 -7.36 2.95
C ALA A 168 8.94 -7.80 4.23
N LEU A 169 8.22 -8.39 5.20
CA LEU A 169 8.76 -8.74 6.51
C LEU A 169 9.16 -10.21 6.56
N GLN A 170 10.45 -10.49 6.48
CA GLN A 170 11.00 -11.85 6.39
C GLN A 170 11.67 -12.25 7.71
N PHE A 171 11.18 -13.30 8.38
CA PHE A 171 11.84 -13.84 9.56
C PHE A 171 13.03 -14.72 9.17
N ARG A 172 14.19 -14.49 9.78
CA ARG A 172 15.42 -15.25 9.51
C ARG A 172 15.82 -16.06 10.74
N GLU A 173 15.43 -17.32 10.77
CA GLU A 173 15.72 -18.22 11.91
C GLU A 173 17.21 -18.30 12.25
N SER A 174 18.10 -18.26 11.23
CA SER A 174 19.55 -18.43 11.42
C SER A 174 20.20 -17.28 12.20
N SER A 175 19.65 -16.09 12.13
CA SER A 175 20.11 -14.87 12.81
C SER A 175 19.19 -14.39 13.92
N ASP A 176 18.02 -15.01 14.05
CA ASP A 176 16.97 -14.66 15.03
C ASP A 176 16.53 -13.20 14.93
N ASP A 177 16.35 -12.72 13.69
CA ASP A 177 15.99 -11.36 13.37
C ASP A 177 14.98 -11.30 12.21
N TYR A 178 14.49 -10.09 11.91
CA TYR A 178 13.67 -9.82 10.73
C TYR A 178 14.46 -9.03 9.70
N LEU A 179 14.20 -9.32 8.43
CA LEU A 179 14.66 -8.55 7.29
C LEU A 179 13.46 -7.78 6.71
N LEU A 180 13.59 -6.47 6.54
CA LEU A 180 12.65 -5.69 5.73
C LEU A 180 13.16 -5.66 4.29
N ALA A 181 12.46 -6.34 3.41
CA ALA A 181 12.76 -6.40 1.98
C ALA A 181 11.98 -5.33 1.21
N GLU A 182 12.45 -5.02 0.00
CA GLU A 182 11.78 -4.07 -0.91
C GLU A 182 10.52 -4.66 -1.52
N ASP A 183 10.47 -5.98 -1.64
CA ASP A 183 9.35 -6.70 -2.23
C ASP A 183 8.08 -6.54 -1.38
N GLY A 184 6.97 -6.24 -2.03
CA GLY A 184 5.72 -5.92 -1.36
C GLY A 184 5.55 -4.47 -0.91
N ILE A 185 6.59 -3.61 -0.98
CA ILE A 185 6.43 -2.19 -0.66
C ILE A 185 5.99 -1.42 -1.92
N ARG A 186 4.89 -0.69 -1.80
CA ARG A 186 4.26 0.07 -2.88
C ARG A 186 4.45 1.56 -2.69
N VAL A 187 4.53 2.31 -3.78
CA VAL A 187 4.55 3.79 -3.76
C VAL A 187 3.49 4.28 -4.73
N GLN A 188 2.47 4.97 -4.23
CA GLN A 188 1.33 5.39 -5.04
C GLN A 188 0.98 6.87 -4.84
N ASP A 189 0.60 7.54 -5.93
CA ASP A 189 -0.09 8.83 -5.85
C ASP A 189 -1.55 8.57 -5.45
N ASN A 190 -1.98 9.14 -4.31
CA ASN A 190 -3.32 8.93 -3.77
C ASN A 190 -4.43 9.38 -4.71
N ALA A 191 -4.13 10.32 -5.61
CA ALA A 191 -5.12 10.80 -6.59
C ALA A 191 -5.50 9.76 -7.66
N THR A 192 -4.61 8.80 -7.90
CA THR A 192 -4.80 7.71 -8.88
C THR A 192 -4.86 6.33 -8.25
N SER A 193 -4.66 6.23 -6.94
CA SER A 193 -4.74 4.96 -6.23
C SER A 193 -6.19 4.52 -6.06
N ALA A 194 -6.40 3.21 -6.15
CA ALA A 194 -7.64 2.55 -5.78
C ALA A 194 -7.55 1.97 -4.36
N SER A 195 -8.67 1.53 -3.82
CA SER A 195 -8.72 0.77 -2.58
C SER A 195 -9.77 -0.33 -2.67
N LEU A 196 -9.54 -1.40 -1.93
CA LEU A 196 -10.45 -2.54 -1.83
C LEU A 196 -10.71 -2.86 -0.36
N THR A 197 -11.98 -2.97 0.00
CA THR A 197 -12.41 -3.35 1.34
C THR A 197 -13.47 -4.42 1.26
N GLY A 198 -13.71 -5.13 2.35
CA GLY A 198 -14.81 -6.09 2.40
C GLY A 198 -14.98 -6.68 3.79
N ARG A 199 -16.13 -7.32 3.97
CA ARG A 199 -16.44 -8.15 5.14
C ARG A 199 -16.26 -9.61 4.77
N VAL A 200 -15.90 -10.40 5.75
CA VAL A 200 -15.80 -11.85 5.62
C VAL A 200 -16.73 -12.48 6.63
N ASP A 201 -17.66 -13.31 6.14
CA ASP A 201 -18.54 -14.07 7.03
C ASP A 201 -17.70 -15.07 7.84
N SER A 202 -17.79 -15.03 9.16
CA SER A 202 -17.05 -15.93 10.04
C SER A 202 -17.34 -17.41 9.76
N ALA A 203 -18.47 -17.75 9.17
CA ALA A 203 -18.77 -19.10 8.76
C ALA A 203 -17.73 -19.70 7.80
N LEU A 204 -17.05 -18.87 6.99
CA LEU A 204 -16.04 -19.32 6.04
C LEU A 204 -14.80 -19.92 6.70
N PHE A 205 -14.49 -19.49 7.92
CA PHE A 205 -13.30 -19.95 8.65
C PHE A 205 -13.60 -20.63 10.00
N ASP A 206 -14.88 -20.72 10.37
CA ASP A 206 -15.34 -21.33 11.63
C ASP A 206 -16.19 -22.58 11.42
N THR A 207 -17.02 -22.61 10.36
CA THR A 207 -18.00 -23.69 10.18
C THR A 207 -17.99 -24.38 8.82
N GLU A 208 -17.40 -23.77 7.80
CA GLU A 208 -17.26 -24.39 6.47
C GLU A 208 -16.01 -25.29 6.42
N ALA A 209 -16.20 -26.51 5.89
CA ALA A 209 -15.09 -27.44 5.71
C ALA A 209 -14.17 -27.01 4.55
N PRO A 210 -12.85 -27.17 4.69
CA PRO A 210 -12.13 -27.80 5.80
C PRO A 210 -11.73 -26.83 6.93
N CYS A 211 -12.12 -25.57 6.87
CA CYS A 211 -11.73 -24.54 7.84
C CYS A 211 -12.26 -24.79 9.25
N ASP A 212 -13.38 -25.55 9.37
CA ASP A 212 -13.99 -25.96 10.64
C ASP A 212 -13.13 -26.93 11.48
N GLU A 213 -12.02 -27.43 10.91
CA GLU A 213 -11.09 -28.32 11.60
C GLU A 213 -9.93 -27.56 12.28
N LYS A 214 -9.84 -26.24 12.14
CA LYS A 214 -8.77 -25.41 12.73
C LYS A 214 -8.88 -25.38 14.26
N GLU A 215 -7.73 -25.45 14.95
CA GLU A 215 -7.66 -25.32 16.40
C GLU A 215 -8.06 -23.91 16.86
N ASP A 216 -7.62 -22.89 16.12
CA ASP A 216 -7.99 -21.50 16.32
C ASP A 216 -8.61 -20.95 15.02
N PRO A 217 -9.93 -20.79 14.94
CA PRO A 217 -10.59 -20.33 13.73
C PRO A 217 -10.23 -18.87 13.37
N GLU A 218 -9.73 -18.07 14.29
CA GLU A 218 -9.39 -16.67 14.05
C GLU A 218 -8.01 -16.47 13.42
N SER A 219 -7.12 -17.49 13.51
CA SER A 219 -5.76 -17.43 12.96
C SER A 219 -5.67 -17.88 11.50
N GLY A 220 -4.66 -17.40 10.74
CA GLY A 220 -4.34 -17.84 9.40
C GLY A 220 -5.41 -17.53 8.35
N ASN A 221 -6.25 -16.54 8.58
CA ASN A 221 -7.26 -16.08 7.63
C ASN A 221 -6.69 -14.93 6.80
N ARG A 222 -6.43 -15.14 5.52
CA ARG A 222 -5.82 -14.13 4.65
C ARG A 222 -6.60 -13.87 3.38
N ILE A 223 -6.55 -12.63 2.96
CA ILE A 223 -7.01 -12.14 1.66
C ILE A 223 -5.79 -11.95 0.77
N TYR A 224 -5.82 -12.53 -0.41
CA TYR A 224 -4.80 -12.43 -1.44
C TYR A 224 -5.34 -11.67 -2.63
N LEU A 225 -4.59 -10.69 -3.13
CA LEU A 225 -4.93 -9.91 -4.31
C LEU A 225 -3.87 -10.16 -5.39
N TYR A 226 -4.26 -10.84 -6.46
CA TYR A 226 -3.36 -11.19 -7.58
C TYR A 226 -3.51 -10.20 -8.73
N PRO A 227 -2.43 -9.85 -9.44
CA PRO A 227 -2.51 -9.03 -10.64
C PRO A 227 -3.08 -9.86 -11.79
N GLY A 228 -4.11 -9.33 -12.46
CA GLY A 228 -4.77 -9.96 -13.60
C GLY A 228 -6.08 -10.66 -13.26
N ILE A 229 -6.77 -11.04 -14.32
CA ILE A 229 -8.03 -11.80 -14.33
C ILE A 229 -7.86 -13.08 -15.16
N ASP A 230 -8.88 -13.93 -15.23
CA ASP A 230 -8.84 -15.23 -15.91
C ASP A 230 -7.77 -16.20 -15.33
N LEU A 231 -7.42 -16.04 -14.03
CA LEU A 231 -6.54 -16.95 -13.31
C LEU A 231 -7.34 -18.18 -12.83
N ASN A 232 -6.75 -19.38 -13.04
CA ASN A 232 -7.32 -20.58 -12.47
C ASN A 232 -6.84 -20.75 -11.03
N ASP A 233 -7.60 -21.46 -10.19
CA ASP A 233 -7.26 -21.66 -8.78
C ASP A 233 -5.87 -22.29 -8.58
N ASP A 234 -5.43 -23.18 -9.48
CA ASP A 234 -4.12 -23.81 -9.45
C ASP A 234 -2.94 -22.87 -9.81
N GLN A 235 -3.24 -21.65 -10.26
CA GLN A 235 -2.25 -20.62 -10.52
C GLN A 235 -2.10 -19.63 -9.35
N LEU A 236 -3.04 -19.63 -8.39
CA LEU A 236 -3.00 -18.73 -7.24
C LEU A 236 -2.01 -19.27 -6.21
N GLY A 237 -0.81 -18.68 -6.16
CA GLY A 237 0.22 -19.04 -5.18
C GLY A 237 0.07 -18.27 -3.86
N ASP A 238 0.63 -18.83 -2.80
CA ASP A 238 0.89 -18.12 -1.56
C ASP A 238 1.95 -17.02 -1.74
N VAL A 239 2.44 -16.45 -0.67
CA VAL A 239 3.54 -15.49 -0.75
C VAL A 239 4.85 -16.26 -1.01
N PHE A 240 5.62 -15.82 -1.99
CA PHE A 240 6.96 -16.35 -2.26
C PHE A 240 7.82 -15.33 -2.99
N THR A 241 9.12 -15.53 -2.95
CA THR A 241 10.11 -14.77 -3.72
C THR A 241 10.85 -15.64 -4.70
N THR A 242 11.66 -15.04 -5.57
CA THR A 242 12.56 -15.77 -6.47
C THR A 242 13.66 -16.57 -5.74
N ASP A 243 13.85 -16.29 -4.45
CA ASP A 243 14.83 -16.95 -3.59
C ASP A 243 14.20 -18.13 -2.80
N SER A 244 12.94 -18.48 -3.08
CA SER A 244 12.27 -19.64 -2.48
C SER A 244 13.12 -20.88 -2.57
N SER A 245 13.25 -21.60 -1.47
CA SER A 245 13.94 -22.90 -1.41
C SER A 245 13.07 -24.04 -1.92
N ASN A 246 11.76 -23.83 -2.03
CA ASN A 246 10.78 -24.80 -2.50
C ASN A 246 10.56 -24.72 -4.00
N ASP A 247 10.15 -25.82 -4.61
CA ASP A 247 9.81 -25.86 -6.04
C ASP A 247 8.47 -25.12 -6.25
N ILE A 248 8.51 -24.03 -7.01
CA ILE A 248 7.33 -23.27 -7.40
C ILE A 248 6.76 -23.90 -8.68
N PRO A 249 5.46 -24.30 -8.72
CA PRO A 249 4.85 -24.81 -9.93
C PRO A 249 4.91 -23.81 -11.09
N ASP A 250 4.99 -24.33 -12.32
CA ASP A 250 4.95 -23.50 -13.52
C ASP A 250 3.63 -22.69 -13.56
N ASP A 251 3.70 -21.44 -13.99
CA ASP A 251 2.56 -20.52 -14.12
C ASP A 251 1.92 -20.07 -12.79
N THR A 252 2.53 -20.35 -11.63
CA THR A 252 2.08 -19.83 -10.33
C THR A 252 2.28 -18.31 -10.26
N VAL A 253 1.24 -17.60 -9.82
CA VAL A 253 1.23 -16.15 -9.67
C VAL A 253 1.31 -15.79 -8.19
N ALA A 254 2.35 -15.04 -7.80
CA ALA A 254 2.45 -14.50 -6.45
C ALA A 254 1.42 -13.37 -6.24
N PRO A 255 0.86 -13.21 -5.04
CA PRO A 255 -0.07 -12.12 -4.75
C PRO A 255 0.64 -10.76 -4.82
N TYR A 256 -0.05 -9.74 -5.33
CA TYR A 256 0.41 -8.36 -5.33
C TYR A 256 0.31 -7.73 -3.94
N ALA A 257 -0.77 -8.01 -3.23
CA ALA A 257 -1.02 -7.55 -1.86
C ALA A 257 -1.73 -8.64 -1.05
N VAL A 258 -1.46 -8.66 0.25
CA VAL A 258 -2.07 -9.61 1.19
C VAL A 258 -2.52 -8.84 2.42
N ALA A 259 -3.68 -9.18 2.95
CA ALA A 259 -4.18 -8.63 4.20
C ALA A 259 -4.74 -9.74 5.10
N THR A 260 -4.52 -9.63 6.39
CA THR A 260 -5.21 -10.45 7.40
C THR A 260 -6.55 -9.82 7.78
N LEU A 261 -7.43 -10.62 8.35
CA LEU A 261 -8.73 -10.14 8.82
C LEU A 261 -8.59 -9.40 10.15
N LEU A 262 -9.35 -8.33 10.31
CA LEU A 262 -9.48 -7.59 11.55
C LEU A 262 -10.93 -7.63 12.04
N GLU A 263 -11.13 -7.93 13.32
CA GLU A 263 -12.44 -7.84 13.94
C GLU A 263 -12.78 -6.37 14.26
N ASP A 264 -13.93 -5.90 13.78
CA ASP A 264 -14.50 -4.62 14.19
C ASP A 264 -14.99 -4.74 15.64
N GLY A 265 -14.27 -4.17 16.58
CA GLY A 265 -14.54 -4.26 18.01
C GLY A 265 -15.90 -3.68 18.45
N LEU A 266 -16.65 -3.01 17.58
CA LEU A 266 -17.99 -2.50 17.86
C LEU A 266 -19.08 -3.45 17.38
N THR A 267 -18.88 -4.06 16.23
CA THR A 267 -19.90 -4.90 15.57
C THR A 267 -19.59 -6.39 15.65
N GLY A 268 -18.35 -6.77 15.92
CA GLY A 268 -17.86 -8.14 15.85
C GLY A 268 -17.78 -8.68 14.42
N ALA A 269 -17.82 -7.81 13.42
CA ALA A 269 -17.70 -8.21 12.02
C ALA A 269 -16.23 -8.28 11.61
N TRP A 270 -15.87 -9.35 10.94
CA TRP A 270 -14.55 -9.52 10.34
C TRP A 270 -14.46 -8.76 9.04
N GLN A 271 -13.36 -8.06 8.82
CA GLN A 271 -13.16 -7.20 7.67
C GLN A 271 -11.70 -7.15 7.24
N TYR A 272 -11.49 -6.77 5.99
CA TYR A 272 -10.17 -6.50 5.44
C TYR A 272 -10.14 -5.17 4.70
N ALA A 273 -8.95 -4.61 4.53
CA ALA A 273 -8.73 -3.41 3.76
C ALA A 273 -7.35 -3.44 3.08
N LEU A 274 -7.33 -3.23 1.78
CA LEU A 274 -6.15 -3.02 0.97
C LEU A 274 -6.21 -1.63 0.38
N GLY A 275 -5.33 -0.75 0.84
CA GLY A 275 -5.26 0.65 0.42
C GLY A 275 -4.15 0.92 -0.58
N PHE A 276 -4.26 2.08 -1.22
CA PHE A 276 -3.21 2.63 -2.09
C PHE A 276 -2.73 1.62 -3.14
N LEU A 277 -3.71 0.98 -3.82
CA LEU A 277 -3.47 0.04 -4.91
C LEU A 277 -3.39 0.78 -6.24
N PRO A 278 -2.57 0.34 -7.20
CA PRO A 278 -2.71 0.80 -8.57
C PRO A 278 -4.06 0.38 -9.15
N ALA A 279 -4.62 1.19 -10.03
CA ALA A 279 -5.78 0.78 -10.82
C ALA A 279 -5.40 -0.37 -11.77
N GLY A 280 -6.31 -1.29 -12.01
CA GLY A 280 -6.06 -2.45 -12.88
C GLY A 280 -7.02 -3.61 -12.63
N ASP A 281 -6.79 -4.67 -13.38
CA ASP A 281 -7.53 -5.92 -13.26
C ASP A 281 -6.87 -6.82 -12.22
N TYR A 282 -7.68 -7.42 -11.34
CA TYR A 282 -7.21 -8.24 -10.24
C TYR A 282 -8.10 -9.47 -10.03
N THR A 283 -7.49 -10.50 -9.45
CA THR A 283 -8.21 -11.62 -8.84
C THR A 283 -8.04 -11.55 -7.33
N LEU A 284 -9.14 -11.44 -6.60
CA LEU A 284 -9.19 -11.57 -5.15
C LEU A 284 -9.42 -13.03 -4.79
N ALA A 285 -8.74 -13.53 -3.76
CA ALA A 285 -9.00 -14.84 -3.20
C ALA A 285 -8.83 -14.82 -1.67
N PHE A 286 -9.51 -15.75 -0.99
CA PHE A 286 -9.43 -15.93 0.45
C PHE A 286 -8.89 -17.34 0.75
N SER A 287 -8.07 -17.45 1.77
CA SER A 287 -7.73 -18.72 2.39
C SER A 287 -7.86 -18.64 3.91
N CYS A 288 -8.45 -19.67 4.50
CA CYS A 288 -8.54 -19.82 5.94
C CYS A 288 -7.35 -20.58 6.54
N ASP A 289 -6.47 -21.16 5.71
CA ASP A 289 -5.36 -22.02 6.15
C ASP A 289 -4.00 -21.46 5.71
N ALA A 290 -3.81 -20.18 5.99
CA ALA A 290 -2.62 -19.43 5.59
C ALA A 290 -1.70 -19.08 6.78
N GLY A 291 -1.80 -19.83 7.88
CA GLY A 291 -0.99 -19.55 9.09
C GLY A 291 0.50 -19.80 8.88
N ASP A 292 0.85 -20.76 8.02
CA ASP A 292 2.23 -21.15 7.75
C ASP A 292 2.83 -20.42 6.51
N ASP A 293 2.08 -19.52 5.86
CA ASP A 293 2.51 -18.76 4.69
C ASP A 293 3.59 -17.75 5.06
N ASP A 294 4.84 -18.03 4.71
CA ASP A 294 5.96 -17.14 4.98
C ASP A 294 6.25 -16.18 3.79
N ALA A 295 7.12 -15.19 4.02
CA ALA A 295 7.40 -14.15 3.03
C ALA A 295 8.40 -14.56 1.94
N VAL A 296 8.99 -15.74 1.97
CA VAL A 296 10.11 -16.15 1.11
C VAL A 296 9.84 -17.43 0.34
N ASP A 297 9.46 -18.48 1.06
CA ASP A 297 9.28 -19.81 0.50
C ASP A 297 7.86 -20.02 -0.03
N TYR A 298 7.74 -20.78 -1.10
CA TYR A 298 6.45 -21.26 -1.58
C TYR A 298 5.99 -22.42 -0.71
N ASP A 299 4.93 -22.23 0.06
CA ASP A 299 4.43 -23.19 1.05
C ASP A 299 3.35 -24.12 0.50
N GLY A 300 2.80 -23.78 -0.68
CA GLY A 300 1.75 -24.57 -1.33
C GLY A 300 0.41 -24.50 -0.64
N ILE A 301 0.11 -23.34 -0.06
CA ILE A 301 -1.18 -23.04 0.57
C ILE A 301 -2.30 -23.20 -0.46
N GLU A 302 -3.40 -23.84 -0.06
CA GLU A 302 -4.59 -23.94 -0.92
C GLU A 302 -5.34 -22.60 -0.96
N ILE A 303 -5.41 -22.00 -2.15
CA ILE A 303 -6.06 -20.72 -2.42
C ILE A 303 -6.88 -20.86 -3.72
N PRO A 304 -8.21 -20.60 -3.71
CA PRO A 304 -9.05 -20.19 -2.57
C PRO A 304 -9.41 -21.36 -1.63
N LEU A 305 -9.58 -21.04 -0.33
CA LEU A 305 -10.04 -22.01 0.65
C LEU A 305 -10.99 -21.34 1.68
N PRO A 306 -12.24 -21.79 1.84
CA PRO A 306 -12.89 -22.87 1.08
C PRO A 306 -13.02 -22.52 -0.41
N GLY A 307 -13.09 -23.53 -1.25
CA GLY A 307 -13.21 -23.35 -2.70
C GLY A 307 -14.39 -22.46 -3.07
N SER A 308 -14.28 -21.69 -4.16
CA SER A 308 -15.21 -20.65 -4.60
C SER A 308 -15.08 -19.27 -3.96
N GLN A 309 -14.14 -19.07 -3.05
CA GLN A 309 -13.87 -17.75 -2.46
C GLN A 309 -12.81 -16.98 -3.28
N SER A 310 -13.10 -16.81 -4.58
CA SER A 310 -12.33 -15.96 -5.50
C SER A 310 -13.25 -15.09 -6.34
N SER A 311 -12.79 -13.89 -6.70
CA SER A 311 -13.51 -12.93 -7.55
C SER A 311 -12.56 -12.13 -8.42
N GLU A 312 -13.01 -11.87 -9.64
CA GLU A 312 -12.35 -10.94 -10.55
C GLU A 312 -12.85 -9.52 -10.31
N LEU A 313 -11.92 -8.56 -10.25
CA LEU A 313 -12.18 -7.16 -9.95
C LEU A 313 -11.45 -6.26 -10.94
N GLU A 314 -12.09 -5.15 -11.32
CA GLU A 314 -11.45 -4.04 -12.05
C GLU A 314 -11.41 -2.83 -11.12
N LEU A 315 -10.26 -2.53 -10.52
CA LEU A 315 -10.08 -1.37 -9.66
C LEU A 315 -9.79 -0.12 -10.50
N GLN A 316 -10.59 0.93 -10.32
CA GLN A 316 -10.47 2.16 -11.09
C GLN A 316 -9.69 3.24 -10.33
N GLU A 317 -9.01 4.14 -11.05
CA GLU A 317 -8.27 5.25 -10.46
C GLU A 317 -9.15 6.12 -9.55
N GLY A 318 -8.70 6.33 -8.31
CA GLY A 318 -9.38 7.19 -7.34
C GLY A 318 -10.66 6.61 -6.74
N GLU A 319 -10.99 5.35 -7.03
CA GLU A 319 -12.21 4.69 -6.54
C GLU A 319 -11.92 3.73 -5.37
N SER A 320 -12.98 3.45 -4.62
CA SER A 320 -12.97 2.51 -3.51
C SER A 320 -14.02 1.43 -3.79
N ASP A 321 -13.55 0.19 -3.93
CA ASP A 321 -14.40 -0.96 -4.17
C ASP A 321 -14.65 -1.76 -2.90
N VAL A 322 -15.78 -2.47 -2.90
CA VAL A 322 -16.21 -3.33 -1.78
C VAL A 322 -16.48 -4.72 -2.30
N CYS A 323 -15.81 -5.71 -1.73
CA CYS A 323 -16.03 -7.11 -2.03
C CYS A 323 -16.26 -7.89 -0.73
N ASP A 324 -17.49 -8.19 -0.43
CA ASP A 324 -17.86 -9.00 0.73
C ASP A 324 -17.80 -10.50 0.36
N LEU A 325 -17.25 -11.30 1.27
CA LEU A 325 -17.13 -12.76 1.12
C LEU A 325 -18.10 -13.45 2.07
N ASP A 326 -18.95 -14.32 1.54
CA ASP A 326 -19.89 -15.13 2.32
C ASP A 326 -19.98 -16.57 1.81
N THR A 327 -20.77 -17.40 2.47
CA THR A 327 -20.97 -18.81 2.11
C THR A 327 -21.69 -19.02 0.77
N ASN A 328 -22.19 -17.98 0.12
CA ASN A 328 -22.81 -18.05 -1.20
C ASN A 328 -21.82 -17.71 -2.33
N GLY A 329 -20.62 -17.28 -1.99
CA GLY A 329 -19.54 -16.88 -2.88
C GLY A 329 -18.99 -15.50 -2.52
N SER A 330 -18.14 -15.01 -3.39
CA SER A 330 -17.54 -13.68 -3.30
C SER A 330 -18.27 -12.68 -4.22
N CYS A 331 -17.93 -11.43 -4.14
CA CYS A 331 -18.52 -10.34 -4.93
C CYS A 331 -18.44 -10.56 -6.44
#